data_322e7476953c46b9ee15934026ac4d79
#
_entry.id   322e7476953c46b9ee15934026ac4d79
#
_cell.length_a   1.000
_cell.length_b   1.000
_cell.length_c   1.000
_cell.angle_alpha   90.00
_cell.angle_beta   90.00
_cell.angle_gamma   90.00
#
_symmetry.space_group_name_H-M   'P 1'
#
loop_
_entity.id
_entity.type
_entity.pdbx_description
1 polymer ?
#
loop_
_entity_poly.entity_id
_entity_poly.type
_entity_poly.pdbx_seq_one_letter_code
_entity_poly.pdbx_strand_id
1 'polypeptide(L)'
;MTSLKSDAVTLNRAWKDFRGQIAQQHDAKTLESYKYLFYAGAASYHNILQRVSEWISGGEDPSLAALVVETISKELQEYMRRAG
;
A
#
# COMPACT_ATOMS: atom_id res chain seq x y z
N MET A 1 2.97 5.65 25.16
CA MET A 1 3.64 6.02 23.91
C MET A 1 3.33 4.99 22.83
N THR A 2 2.89 5.45 21.73
CA THR A 2 2.48 4.59 20.63
C THR A 2 3.45 4.67 19.45
N SER A 3 4.52 5.46 19.60
CA SER A 3 5.37 5.83 18.49
C SER A 3 6.00 4.65 17.75
N LEU A 4 6.46 3.62 18.48
CA LEU A 4 7.11 2.47 17.84
C LEU A 4 6.18 1.73 16.89
N LYS A 5 4.93 1.51 17.29
CA LYS A 5 3.96 0.84 16.42
C LYS A 5 3.55 1.74 15.27
N SER A 6 3.36 3.02 15.52
CA SER A 6 3.03 3.98 14.47
C SER A 6 4.12 4.06 13.42
N ASP A 7 5.37 4.11 13.85
CA ASP A 7 6.51 4.18 12.92
C ASP A 7 6.62 2.92 12.06
N ALA A 8 6.25 1.77 12.60
CA ALA A 8 6.33 0.51 11.88
C ALA A 8 5.30 0.40 10.75
N VAL A 9 4.22 1.18 10.81
CA VAL A 9 3.13 1.09 9.82
C VAL A 9 3.05 2.31 8.91
N THR A 10 4.13 3.08 8.79
CA THR A 10 4.15 4.23 7.89
C THR A 10 4.56 3.82 6.48
N LEU A 11 4.15 4.63 5.50
CA LEU A 11 4.59 4.43 4.11
C LEU A 11 6.10 4.59 3.97
N ASN A 12 6.69 5.50 4.73
CA ASN A 12 8.13 5.70 4.70
C ASN A 12 8.87 4.44 5.12
N ARG A 13 8.38 3.77 6.16
CA ARG A 13 8.99 2.51 6.62
C ARG A 13 8.81 1.42 5.57
N ALA A 14 7.61 1.31 5.00
CA ALA A 14 7.34 0.33 3.95
C ALA A 14 8.24 0.56 2.75
N TRP A 15 8.44 1.82 2.36
CA TRP A 15 9.35 2.15 1.27
C TRP A 15 10.80 1.75 1.58
N LYS A 16 11.26 2.03 2.81
CA LYS A 16 12.63 1.68 3.20
C LYS A 16 12.86 0.17 3.14
N ASP A 17 11.89 -0.60 3.58
CA ASP A 17 11.98 -2.07 3.53
C ASP A 17 12.05 -2.56 2.08
N PHE A 18 11.18 -2.04 1.22
CA PHE A 18 11.19 -2.40 -0.19
C PHE A 18 12.49 -1.96 -0.87
N ARG A 19 12.93 -0.73 -0.59
CA ARG A 19 14.18 -0.20 -1.14
C ARG A 19 15.36 -1.09 -0.78
N GLY A 20 15.40 -1.60 0.44
CA GLY A 20 16.46 -2.49 0.88
C GLY A 20 16.56 -3.75 0.04
N GLN A 21 15.44 -4.24 -0.49
CA GLN A 21 15.43 -5.43 -1.33
C GLN A 21 15.95 -5.19 -2.74
N ILE A 22 15.84 -3.96 -3.24
CA ILE A 22 16.17 -3.66 -4.64
C ILE A 22 17.39 -2.76 -4.79
N ALA A 23 17.94 -2.23 -3.69
CA ALA A 23 18.98 -1.20 -3.74
C ALA A 23 20.24 -1.65 -4.47
N GLN A 24 20.61 -2.92 -4.37
CA GLN A 24 21.84 -3.43 -4.98
C GLN A 24 21.73 -3.59 -6.50
N GLN A 25 20.53 -3.58 -7.04
CA GLN A 25 20.28 -3.82 -8.46
C GLN A 25 20.05 -2.55 -9.25
N HIS A 26 19.96 -1.40 -8.57
CA HIS A 26 19.55 -0.16 -9.20
C HIS A 26 20.35 1.02 -8.66
N ASP A 27 20.58 2.01 -9.49
CA ASP A 27 21.25 3.24 -9.08
C ASP A 27 20.27 4.18 -8.35
N ALA A 28 20.82 5.26 -7.78
CA ALA A 28 20.03 6.19 -6.98
C ALA A 28 18.90 6.84 -7.77
N LYS A 29 19.16 7.17 -9.05
CA LYS A 29 18.14 7.80 -9.89
C LYS A 29 16.98 6.85 -10.18
N THR A 30 17.28 5.60 -10.46
CA THR A 30 16.27 4.57 -10.69
C THR A 30 15.46 4.33 -9.43
N LEU A 31 16.13 4.31 -8.26
CA LEU A 31 15.45 4.14 -6.98
C LEU A 31 14.49 5.29 -6.70
N GLU A 32 14.82 6.52 -7.07
CA GLU A 32 13.91 7.65 -6.91
C GLU A 32 12.67 7.50 -7.77
N SER A 33 12.82 6.99 -9.00
CA SER A 33 11.68 6.71 -9.87
C SER A 33 10.78 5.63 -9.26
N TYR A 34 11.38 4.59 -8.71
CA TYR A 34 10.62 3.53 -8.05
C TYR A 34 9.92 4.05 -6.80
N LYS A 35 10.55 4.96 -6.07
CA LYS A 35 9.91 5.59 -4.91
C LYS A 35 8.65 6.34 -5.32
N TYR A 36 8.74 7.11 -6.41
CA TYR A 36 7.56 7.81 -6.92
C TYR A 36 6.43 6.84 -7.23
N LEU A 37 6.74 5.76 -7.94
CA LEU A 37 5.73 4.77 -8.31
C LEU A 37 5.16 4.05 -7.09
N PHE A 38 6.02 3.77 -6.09
CA PHE A 38 5.58 3.16 -4.85
C PHE A 38 4.53 4.04 -4.14
N TYR A 39 4.83 5.34 -4.00
CA TYR A 39 3.91 6.26 -3.34
C TYR A 39 2.66 6.50 -4.18
N ALA A 40 2.78 6.53 -5.49
CA ALA A 40 1.60 6.67 -6.36
C ALA A 40 0.65 5.48 -6.21
N GLY A 41 1.21 4.27 -6.13
CA GLY A 41 0.40 3.08 -5.88
C GLY A 41 -0.28 3.12 -4.52
N ALA A 42 0.46 3.56 -3.49
CA ALA A 42 -0.10 3.70 -2.15
C ALA A 42 -1.22 4.75 -2.11
N ALA A 43 -1.05 5.84 -2.85
CA ALA A 43 -2.09 6.87 -2.94
C ALA A 43 -3.37 6.33 -3.58
N SER A 44 -3.22 5.50 -4.61
CA SER A 44 -4.37 4.86 -5.25
C SER A 44 -5.13 3.95 -4.29
N TYR A 45 -4.39 3.16 -3.53
CA TYR A 45 -4.99 2.29 -2.50
C TYR A 45 -5.70 3.13 -1.44
N HIS A 46 -5.06 4.20 -0.98
CA HIS A 46 -5.63 5.09 0.02
C HIS A 46 -6.94 5.69 -0.47
N ASN A 47 -7.01 6.11 -1.73
CA ASN A 47 -8.22 6.67 -2.32
C ASN A 47 -9.37 5.65 -2.32
N ILE A 48 -9.07 4.39 -2.60
CA ILE A 48 -10.08 3.33 -2.54
C ILE A 48 -10.62 3.21 -1.11
N LEU A 49 -9.74 3.17 -0.13
CA LEU A 49 -10.14 3.05 1.27
C LEU A 49 -10.95 4.24 1.73
N GLN A 50 -10.63 5.45 1.26
CA GLN A 50 -11.41 6.64 1.59
C GLN A 50 -12.83 6.56 1.04
N ARG A 51 -13.00 6.06 -0.19
CA ARG A 51 -14.34 5.87 -0.75
C ARG A 51 -15.15 4.89 0.08
N VAL A 52 -14.54 3.80 0.49
CA VAL A 52 -15.22 2.82 1.35
C VAL A 52 -15.63 3.46 2.66
N SER A 53 -14.76 4.26 3.25
CA SER A 53 -15.06 4.96 4.49
C SER A 53 -16.25 5.90 4.32
N GLU A 54 -16.32 6.62 3.20
CA GLU A 54 -17.45 7.51 2.90
C GLU A 54 -18.74 6.72 2.75
N TRP A 55 -18.71 5.58 2.06
CA TRP A 55 -19.88 4.74 1.90
C TRP A 55 -20.41 4.24 3.25
N ILE A 56 -19.50 3.80 4.12
CA ILE A 56 -19.86 3.32 5.45
C ILE A 56 -20.45 4.46 6.28
N SER A 57 -19.85 5.63 6.22
CA SER A 57 -20.37 6.84 6.89
C SER A 57 -21.76 7.22 6.38
N GLY A 58 -22.05 6.91 5.11
CA GLY A 58 -23.33 7.17 4.50
C GLY A 58 -24.37 6.08 4.75
N GLY A 59 -24.06 5.07 5.56
CA GLY A 59 -25.04 4.04 5.94
C GLY A 59 -24.78 2.65 5.39
N GLU A 60 -23.72 2.45 4.60
CA GLU A 60 -23.40 1.12 4.10
C GLU A 60 -22.87 0.23 5.22
N ASP A 61 -23.02 -1.09 5.00
CA ASP A 61 -22.59 -2.08 6.00
C ASP A 61 -21.07 -1.99 6.22
N PRO A 62 -20.61 -1.88 7.49
CA PRO A 62 -19.17 -1.83 7.78
C PRO A 62 -18.36 -3.05 7.27
N SER A 63 -19.01 -4.20 7.06
CA SER A 63 -18.32 -5.36 6.51
C SER A 63 -17.81 -5.13 5.09
N LEU A 64 -18.29 -4.09 4.42
CA LEU A 64 -17.82 -3.70 3.09
C LEU A 64 -16.32 -3.41 3.10
N ALA A 65 -15.81 -2.82 4.18
CA ALA A 65 -14.37 -2.53 4.28
C ALA A 65 -13.54 -3.81 4.22
N ALA A 66 -13.95 -4.84 4.96
CA ALA A 66 -13.24 -6.11 4.96
C ALA A 66 -13.29 -6.78 3.58
N LEU A 67 -14.44 -6.68 2.91
CA LEU A 67 -14.60 -7.25 1.58
C LEU A 67 -13.68 -6.58 0.57
N VAL A 68 -13.59 -5.26 0.60
CA VAL A 68 -12.73 -4.51 -0.32
C VAL A 68 -11.25 -4.83 -0.07
N VAL A 69 -10.83 -4.87 1.19
CA VAL A 69 -9.45 -5.23 1.53
C VAL A 69 -9.12 -6.63 1.04
N GLU A 70 -10.03 -7.57 1.22
CA GLU A 70 -9.83 -8.94 0.76
C GLU A 70 -9.73 -9.00 -0.77
N THR A 71 -10.57 -8.27 -1.47
CA THR A 71 -10.56 -8.23 -2.93
C THR A 71 -9.22 -7.68 -3.44
N ILE A 72 -8.74 -6.58 -2.86
CA ILE A 72 -7.48 -5.98 -3.24
C ILE A 72 -6.31 -6.93 -2.93
N SER A 73 -6.37 -7.61 -1.78
CA SER A 73 -5.34 -8.58 -1.41
C SER A 73 -5.24 -9.69 -2.44
N LYS A 74 -6.37 -10.20 -2.91
CA LYS A 74 -6.38 -11.24 -3.94
C LYS A 74 -5.81 -10.73 -5.27
N GLU A 75 -6.15 -9.51 -5.65
CA GLU A 75 -5.59 -8.92 -6.86
C GLU A 75 -4.09 -8.77 -6.79
N LEU A 76 -3.59 -8.30 -5.65
CA LEU A 76 -2.15 -8.14 -5.44
C LEU A 76 -1.43 -9.48 -5.48
N GLN A 77 -1.97 -10.49 -4.81
CA GLN A 77 -1.39 -11.82 -4.81
C GLN A 77 -1.34 -12.41 -6.21
N GLU A 78 -2.41 -12.24 -6.97
CA GLU A 78 -2.49 -12.76 -8.34
C GLU A 78 -1.46 -12.07 -9.24
N TYR A 79 -1.32 -10.76 -9.12
CA TYR A 79 -0.34 -10.01 -9.90
C TYR A 79 1.09 -10.44 -9.55
N MET A 80 1.40 -10.54 -8.25
CA MET A 80 2.74 -10.90 -7.81
C MET A 80 3.09 -12.33 -8.22
N ARG A 81 2.12 -13.23 -8.20
CA ARG A 81 2.33 -14.60 -8.66
C ARG A 81 2.70 -14.66 -10.13
N ARG A 82 2.04 -13.85 -10.96
CA ARG A 82 2.32 -13.79 -12.40
C ARG A 82 3.66 -13.13 -12.69
N ALA A 83 3.99 -12.10 -11.94
CA ALA A 83 5.25 -11.37 -12.13
C ALA A 83 6.46 -12.14 -11.62
N GLY A 84 6.24 -13.00 -10.64
CA GLY A 84 7.32 -13.85 -10.10
C GLY A 84 7.53 -15.05 -10.97
#